data_5d66292d3510ebff5332d02f944273ed
#
_entry.id   5d66292d3510ebff5332d02f944273ed
#
_cell.length_a   1.000
_cell.length_b   1.000
_cell.length_c   1.000
_cell.angle_alpha   90.00
_cell.angle_beta   90.00
_cell.angle_gamma   90.00
#
_symmetry.space_group_name_H-M   'P 1'
#
loop_
_entity.id
_entity.type
_entity.pdbx_description
1 polymer ?
#
loop_
_entity_poly.entity_id
_entity_poly.type
_entity_poly.pdbx_seq_one_letter_code
_entity_poly.pdbx_strand_id
1 'polypeptide(L)'
;MSNTAQSLASTRIASLLDENSFVEIGGQVTARSTDFNMAGMETPSDGVITGYGVINGSLVYVYSQDASVMGGTIGEMHAKKIARLYEFAQKTGAPVIGLVDCAGMRLQEATDALNGFGEIYMAQAMASGVIPQITAVFGTCGGGMALIPAMTDFTFMESKNGKLFVNSPNALDGNHVSKCDTASADFQGEEAGLVDFAGTEEEILGQIRNLVSMLPANNEDEAYTECEDDLNRACADLANCAGDTGILLSQLSDNGIYFETKAAYGKDVVTAFIQLNGATVGAVANRSEIYGEDGTVKAVSYTHLRAHETGAYL
;
A
#
# COMPACT_ATOMS: atom_id res chain seq x y z
N MET A 1 -19.98 -24.17 4.04
CA MET A 1 -19.32 -23.21 4.92
C MET A 1 -18.11 -23.91 5.47
N SER A 2 -16.93 -23.64 4.91
CA SER A 2 -15.68 -24.21 5.38
C SER A 2 -15.38 -23.56 6.74
N ASN A 3 -15.13 -24.39 7.71
CA ASN A 3 -14.70 -24.01 9.07
C ASN A 3 -13.22 -23.54 8.98
N THR A 4 -12.95 -22.48 8.23
CA THR A 4 -11.65 -21.82 8.26
C THR A 4 -11.61 -21.09 9.59
N ALA A 5 -10.80 -21.57 10.52
CA ALA A 5 -10.45 -20.79 11.71
C ALA A 5 -10.08 -19.40 11.21
N GLN A 6 -10.62 -18.37 11.86
CA GLN A 6 -10.41 -16.97 11.46
C GLN A 6 -8.91 -16.68 11.45
N SER A 7 -8.30 -16.73 10.26
CA SER A 7 -6.88 -16.40 10.11
C SER A 7 -6.71 -14.88 10.13
N LEU A 8 -5.51 -14.41 10.44
CA LEU A 8 -5.22 -12.96 10.36
C LEU A 8 -5.51 -12.41 8.96
N ALA A 9 -5.24 -13.21 7.93
CA ALA A 9 -5.55 -12.84 6.54
C ALA A 9 -7.04 -12.60 6.30
N SER A 10 -7.91 -13.48 6.83
CA SER A 10 -9.36 -13.30 6.70
C SER A 10 -9.90 -12.15 7.55
N THR A 11 -9.32 -11.92 8.73
CA THR A 11 -9.67 -10.80 9.60
C THR A 11 -9.35 -9.46 8.93
N ARG A 12 -8.17 -9.34 8.31
CA ARG A 12 -7.76 -8.13 7.56
C ARG A 12 -8.73 -7.81 6.44
N ILE A 13 -9.15 -8.81 5.66
CA ILE A 13 -10.16 -8.62 4.61
C ILE A 13 -11.49 -8.14 5.20
N ALA A 14 -11.95 -8.76 6.28
CA ALA A 14 -13.20 -8.39 6.92
C ALA A 14 -13.17 -6.97 7.52
N SER A 15 -12.01 -6.51 8.01
CA SER A 15 -11.84 -5.14 8.52
C SER A 15 -11.66 -4.10 7.41
N LEU A 16 -11.16 -4.51 6.24
CA LEU A 16 -10.97 -3.63 5.09
C LEU A 16 -12.27 -3.35 4.34
N LEU A 17 -13.09 -4.37 4.11
CA LEU A 17 -14.25 -4.31 3.25
C LEU A 17 -15.53 -3.97 4.03
N ASP A 18 -16.54 -3.52 3.31
CA ASP A 18 -17.88 -3.32 3.87
C ASP A 18 -18.49 -4.66 4.30
N GLU A 19 -19.31 -4.62 5.35
CA GLU A 19 -19.90 -5.83 5.93
C GLU A 19 -20.61 -6.70 4.88
N ASN A 20 -20.33 -8.01 4.91
CA ASN A 20 -20.94 -9.01 4.04
C ASN A 20 -20.72 -8.79 2.52
N SER A 21 -19.77 -7.95 2.13
CA SER A 21 -19.48 -7.67 0.70
C SER A 21 -18.47 -8.63 0.08
N PHE A 22 -17.68 -9.34 0.88
CA PHE A 22 -16.60 -10.18 0.39
C PHE A 22 -17.07 -11.45 -0.30
N VAL A 23 -16.57 -11.68 -1.51
CA VAL A 23 -16.77 -12.91 -2.28
C VAL A 23 -15.39 -13.51 -2.60
N GLU A 24 -15.11 -14.67 -2.01
CA GLU A 24 -13.84 -15.39 -2.20
C GLU A 24 -13.78 -16.04 -3.58
N ILE A 25 -12.62 -15.95 -4.23
CA ILE A 25 -12.28 -16.60 -5.48
C ILE A 25 -11.16 -17.61 -5.22
N GLY A 26 -11.35 -18.87 -5.63
CA GLY A 26 -10.30 -19.89 -5.51
C GLY A 26 -10.03 -20.38 -4.09
N GLY A 27 -11.00 -20.29 -3.18
CA GLY A 27 -10.84 -20.71 -1.78
C GLY A 27 -10.55 -22.21 -1.57
N GLN A 28 -10.83 -23.04 -2.58
CA GLN A 28 -10.54 -24.49 -2.52
C GLN A 28 -9.24 -24.88 -3.23
N VAL A 29 -8.51 -23.91 -3.77
CA VAL A 29 -7.22 -24.16 -4.40
C VAL A 29 -6.19 -24.46 -3.30
N THR A 30 -5.40 -25.50 -3.50
CA THR A 30 -4.30 -25.89 -2.61
C THR A 30 -2.99 -25.93 -3.37
N ALA A 31 -1.87 -25.98 -2.64
CA ALA A 31 -0.56 -26.13 -3.24
C ALA A 31 -0.48 -27.39 -4.09
N ARG A 32 0.31 -27.35 -5.15
CA ARG A 32 0.64 -28.53 -5.93
C ARG A 32 1.55 -29.47 -5.11
N SER A 33 1.22 -30.76 -5.10
CA SER A 33 2.11 -31.76 -4.51
C SER A 33 3.39 -31.88 -5.33
N THR A 34 4.53 -31.67 -4.70
CA THR A 34 5.87 -31.86 -5.27
C THR A 34 6.60 -32.98 -4.56
N ASP A 35 7.76 -33.39 -5.10
CA ASP A 35 8.60 -34.45 -4.53
C ASP A 35 9.25 -34.07 -3.18
N PHE A 36 9.12 -32.82 -2.75
CA PHE A 36 9.70 -32.30 -1.50
C PHE A 36 8.76 -32.41 -0.29
N ASN A 37 8.18 -33.59 -0.06
CA ASN A 37 7.31 -33.90 1.07
C ASN A 37 6.05 -33.01 1.18
N MET A 38 5.57 -32.50 0.07
CA MET A 38 4.32 -31.72 0.03
C MET A 38 3.08 -32.61 0.15
N ALA A 39 3.21 -33.92 -0.11
CA ALA A 39 2.14 -34.89 0.04
C ALA A 39 1.76 -35.01 1.53
N GLY A 40 0.56 -34.61 1.88
CA GLY A 40 0.06 -34.62 3.26
C GLY A 40 0.17 -33.28 4.01
N MET A 41 0.74 -32.26 3.41
CA MET A 41 0.64 -30.91 3.96
C MET A 41 -0.71 -30.28 3.61
N GLU A 42 -1.39 -29.77 4.62
CA GLU A 42 -2.60 -28.98 4.42
C GLU A 42 -2.21 -27.55 4.04
N THR A 43 -2.62 -27.11 2.86
CA THR A 43 -2.34 -25.75 2.35
C THR A 43 -3.65 -25.07 1.92
N PRO A 44 -4.51 -24.71 2.88
CA PRO A 44 -5.78 -24.08 2.58
C PRO A 44 -5.57 -22.79 1.78
N SER A 45 -6.34 -22.64 0.71
CA SER A 45 -6.24 -21.51 -0.24
C SER A 45 -4.83 -21.24 -0.78
N ASP A 46 -3.92 -22.21 -0.67
CA ASP A 46 -2.49 -22.10 -0.96
C ASP A 46 -1.82 -20.90 -0.27
N GLY A 47 -2.24 -20.56 0.96
CA GLY A 47 -1.67 -19.48 1.77
C GLY A 47 -2.00 -18.07 1.28
N VAL A 48 -2.98 -17.91 0.38
CA VAL A 48 -3.50 -16.60 -0.02
C VAL A 48 -5.01 -16.63 -0.23
N ILE A 49 -5.72 -15.75 0.46
CA ILE A 49 -7.14 -15.53 0.24
C ILE A 49 -7.28 -14.47 -0.84
N THR A 50 -8.02 -14.76 -1.89
CA THR A 50 -8.25 -13.85 -3.01
C THR A 50 -9.75 -13.69 -3.26
N GLY A 51 -10.17 -12.49 -3.61
CA GLY A 51 -11.58 -12.22 -3.88
C GLY A 51 -11.85 -10.77 -4.21
N TYR A 52 -13.11 -10.39 -4.17
CA TYR A 52 -13.55 -9.02 -4.35
C TYR A 52 -14.58 -8.64 -3.30
N GLY A 53 -14.75 -7.36 -3.10
CA GLY A 53 -15.73 -6.79 -2.19
C GLY A 53 -15.94 -5.33 -2.47
N VAL A 54 -16.50 -4.62 -1.51
CA VAL A 54 -16.85 -3.22 -1.64
C VAL A 54 -16.22 -2.41 -0.52
N ILE A 55 -15.72 -1.23 -0.83
CA ILE A 55 -15.29 -0.20 0.12
C ILE A 55 -16.10 1.06 -0.17
N ASN A 56 -16.94 1.49 0.77
CA ASN A 56 -17.79 2.68 0.63
C ASN A 56 -18.56 2.72 -0.69
N GLY A 57 -19.07 1.54 -1.14
CA GLY A 57 -19.81 1.42 -2.39
C GLY A 57 -18.96 1.15 -3.64
N SER A 58 -17.63 1.28 -3.58
CA SER A 58 -16.70 1.07 -4.69
C SER A 58 -16.21 -0.36 -4.74
N LEU A 59 -16.29 -1.01 -5.91
CA LEU A 59 -15.76 -2.37 -6.12
C LEU A 59 -14.23 -2.37 -6.01
N VAL A 60 -13.69 -3.33 -5.26
CA VAL A 60 -12.25 -3.56 -5.15
C VAL A 60 -11.94 -5.05 -5.20
N TYR A 61 -10.77 -5.40 -5.71
CA TYR A 61 -10.21 -6.73 -5.63
C TYR A 61 -9.15 -6.78 -4.55
N VAL A 62 -9.14 -7.86 -3.76
CA VAL A 62 -8.23 -7.99 -2.62
C VAL A 62 -7.58 -9.36 -2.60
N TYR A 63 -6.29 -9.39 -2.31
CA TYR A 63 -5.61 -10.62 -1.87
C TYR A 63 -4.97 -10.39 -0.51
N SER A 64 -5.03 -11.40 0.36
CA SER A 64 -4.43 -11.37 1.69
C SER A 64 -3.62 -12.63 1.92
N GLN A 65 -2.33 -12.48 2.20
CA GLN A 65 -1.44 -13.61 2.44
C GLN A 65 -1.56 -14.09 3.87
N ASP A 66 -1.60 -15.41 4.03
CA ASP A 66 -1.74 -16.09 5.33
C ASP A 66 -0.41 -16.71 5.72
N ALA A 67 0.34 -16.01 6.58
CA ALA A 67 1.62 -16.50 7.08
C ALA A 67 1.51 -17.79 7.90
N SER A 68 0.33 -18.17 8.38
CA SER A 68 0.12 -19.45 9.07
C SER A 68 0.24 -20.66 8.13
N VAL A 69 0.05 -20.44 6.82
CA VAL A 69 0.17 -21.46 5.77
C VAL A 69 1.52 -21.32 5.08
N MET A 70 2.47 -22.18 5.43
CA MET A 70 3.83 -22.19 4.85
C MET A 70 4.55 -20.84 4.87
N GLY A 71 4.28 -19.99 5.88
CA GLY A 71 4.86 -18.65 5.97
C GLY A 71 4.35 -17.66 4.91
N GLY A 72 3.17 -17.89 4.33
CA GLY A 72 2.64 -17.07 3.24
C GLY A 72 3.47 -17.11 1.96
N THR A 73 4.37 -18.09 1.82
CA THR A 73 5.33 -18.16 0.71
C THR A 73 4.66 -18.36 -0.64
N ILE A 74 5.20 -17.69 -1.65
CA ILE A 74 4.72 -17.77 -3.03
C ILE A 74 5.08 -19.13 -3.65
N GLY A 75 4.07 -19.93 -3.95
CA GLY A 75 4.14 -21.12 -4.81
C GLY A 75 3.42 -20.88 -6.13
N GLU A 76 3.38 -21.88 -7.00
CA GLU A 76 2.75 -21.79 -8.31
C GLU A 76 1.26 -21.41 -8.22
N MET A 77 0.49 -22.11 -7.40
CA MET A 77 -0.96 -21.87 -7.29
C MET A 77 -1.26 -20.58 -6.56
N HIS A 78 -0.48 -20.23 -5.54
CA HIS A 78 -0.52 -18.94 -4.86
C HIS A 78 -0.38 -17.80 -5.86
N ALA A 79 0.67 -17.83 -6.69
CA ALA A 79 0.93 -16.82 -7.70
C ALA A 79 -0.18 -16.74 -8.76
N LYS A 80 -0.65 -17.88 -9.24
CA LYS A 80 -1.75 -17.95 -10.22
C LYS A 80 -3.05 -17.35 -9.69
N LYS A 81 -3.33 -17.51 -8.40
CA LYS A 81 -4.49 -16.85 -7.76
C LYS A 81 -4.37 -15.34 -7.82
N ILE A 82 -3.20 -14.79 -7.46
CA ILE A 82 -2.95 -13.34 -7.51
C ILE A 82 -3.00 -12.83 -8.95
N ALA A 83 -2.29 -13.47 -9.89
CA ALA A 83 -2.30 -13.07 -11.29
C ALA A 83 -3.72 -13.10 -11.89
N ARG A 84 -4.51 -14.14 -11.57
CA ARG A 84 -5.90 -14.23 -12.00
C ARG A 84 -6.79 -13.15 -11.42
N LEU A 85 -6.52 -12.74 -10.17
CA LEU A 85 -7.22 -11.63 -9.53
C LEU A 85 -6.98 -10.32 -10.31
N TYR A 86 -5.75 -10.05 -10.70
CA TYR A 86 -5.39 -8.89 -11.54
C TYR A 86 -6.10 -8.91 -12.90
N GLU A 87 -6.24 -10.08 -13.55
CA GLU A 87 -7.00 -10.21 -14.79
C GLU A 87 -8.47 -9.81 -14.61
N PHE A 88 -9.09 -10.21 -13.52
CA PHE A 88 -10.48 -9.82 -13.22
C PHE A 88 -10.59 -8.33 -12.94
N ALA A 89 -9.68 -7.80 -12.11
CA ALA A 89 -9.65 -6.39 -11.75
C ALA A 89 -9.48 -5.49 -13.00
N GLN A 90 -8.56 -5.82 -13.91
CA GLN A 90 -8.39 -5.08 -15.15
C GLN A 90 -9.63 -5.14 -16.07
N LYS A 91 -10.30 -6.30 -16.14
CA LYS A 91 -11.53 -6.45 -16.95
C LYS A 91 -12.71 -5.67 -16.42
N THR A 92 -12.79 -5.48 -15.11
CA THR A 92 -13.87 -4.72 -14.47
C THR A 92 -13.51 -3.27 -14.22
N GLY A 93 -12.23 -2.90 -14.41
CA GLY A 93 -11.73 -1.55 -14.14
C GLY A 93 -11.79 -1.20 -12.65
N ALA A 94 -11.37 -2.09 -11.77
CA ALA A 94 -11.45 -1.89 -10.31
C ALA A 94 -10.07 -2.01 -9.66
N PRO A 95 -9.79 -1.27 -8.56
CA PRO A 95 -8.52 -1.30 -7.85
C PRO A 95 -8.15 -2.69 -7.31
N VAL A 96 -6.83 -2.95 -7.18
CA VAL A 96 -6.30 -4.13 -6.50
C VAL A 96 -5.60 -3.73 -5.21
N ILE A 97 -5.95 -4.41 -4.12
CA ILE A 97 -5.34 -4.20 -2.80
C ILE A 97 -4.67 -5.49 -2.35
N GLY A 98 -3.36 -5.45 -2.11
CA GLY A 98 -2.55 -6.55 -1.61
C GLY A 98 -2.24 -6.39 -0.12
N LEU A 99 -2.69 -7.33 0.71
CA LEU A 99 -2.38 -7.40 2.14
C LEU A 99 -1.29 -8.46 2.33
N VAL A 100 -0.05 -7.98 2.52
CA VAL A 100 1.16 -8.78 2.39
C VAL A 100 1.68 -9.25 3.74
N ASP A 101 1.91 -10.55 3.83
CA ASP A 101 2.66 -11.20 4.90
C ASP A 101 3.29 -12.49 4.34
N CYS A 102 4.47 -12.36 3.73
CA CYS A 102 5.07 -13.38 2.89
C CYS A 102 6.57 -13.50 3.14
N ALA A 103 7.01 -14.68 3.53
CA ALA A 103 8.43 -14.96 3.75
C ALA A 103 9.26 -15.06 2.44
N GLY A 104 8.63 -14.94 1.27
CA GLY A 104 9.29 -14.98 -0.03
C GLY A 104 8.92 -16.19 -0.87
N MET A 105 9.89 -16.74 -1.60
CA MET A 105 9.69 -17.87 -2.52
C MET A 105 9.48 -19.19 -1.75
N ARG A 106 8.53 -20.01 -2.19
CA ARG A 106 8.35 -21.39 -1.69
C ARG A 106 9.42 -22.29 -2.28
N LEU A 107 10.42 -22.64 -1.48
CA LEU A 107 11.58 -23.41 -1.92
C LEU A 107 11.21 -24.82 -2.41
N GLN A 108 10.16 -25.42 -1.87
CA GLN A 108 9.67 -26.75 -2.25
C GLN A 108 9.16 -26.82 -3.69
N GLU A 109 8.82 -25.69 -4.30
CA GLU A 109 8.35 -25.61 -5.68
C GLU A 109 9.42 -25.07 -6.65
N ALA A 110 10.57 -24.69 -6.14
CA ALA A 110 11.77 -24.31 -6.90
C ALA A 110 11.48 -23.36 -8.09
N THR A 111 11.74 -23.78 -9.31
CA THR A 111 11.56 -22.97 -10.54
C THR A 111 10.11 -22.58 -10.82
N ASP A 112 9.13 -23.39 -10.39
CA ASP A 112 7.71 -23.08 -10.60
C ASP A 112 7.28 -21.90 -9.71
N ALA A 113 7.78 -21.83 -8.47
CA ALA A 113 7.57 -20.69 -7.59
C ALA A 113 8.26 -19.42 -8.15
N LEU A 114 9.47 -19.57 -8.72
CA LEU A 114 10.17 -18.45 -9.35
C LEU A 114 9.41 -17.94 -10.59
N ASN A 115 8.88 -18.83 -11.42
CA ASN A 115 8.00 -18.46 -12.54
C ASN A 115 6.76 -17.72 -12.05
N GLY A 116 6.19 -18.15 -10.91
CA GLY A 116 5.02 -17.52 -10.29
C GLY A 116 5.26 -16.04 -9.96
N PHE A 117 6.43 -15.66 -9.46
CA PHE A 117 6.78 -14.24 -9.30
C PHE A 117 6.73 -13.48 -10.62
N GLY A 118 7.24 -14.06 -11.71
CA GLY A 118 7.18 -13.47 -13.04
C GLY A 118 5.74 -13.24 -13.51
N GLU A 119 4.81 -14.16 -13.22
CA GLU A 119 3.38 -14.01 -13.54
C GLU A 119 2.76 -12.84 -12.76
N ILE A 120 3.08 -12.69 -11.46
CA ILE A 120 2.58 -11.56 -10.65
C ILE A 120 3.14 -10.24 -11.17
N TYR A 121 4.45 -10.14 -11.39
CA TYR A 121 5.08 -8.91 -11.90
C TYR A 121 4.53 -8.49 -13.26
N MET A 122 4.31 -9.45 -14.15
CA MET A 122 3.68 -9.19 -15.44
C MET A 122 2.26 -8.64 -15.27
N ALA A 123 1.47 -9.24 -14.39
CA ALA A 123 0.10 -8.82 -14.12
C ALA A 123 0.06 -7.38 -13.55
N GLN A 124 0.96 -7.06 -12.60
CA GLN A 124 1.11 -5.71 -12.04
C GLN A 124 1.55 -4.69 -13.10
N ALA A 125 2.55 -5.03 -13.91
CA ALA A 125 3.03 -4.16 -14.98
C ALA A 125 1.94 -3.85 -16.01
N MET A 126 1.09 -4.83 -16.35
CA MET A 126 -0.05 -4.64 -17.25
C MET A 126 -1.18 -3.83 -16.63
N ALA A 127 -1.31 -3.84 -15.30
CA ALA A 127 -2.30 -3.08 -14.56
C ALA A 127 -1.86 -1.62 -14.32
N SER A 128 -0.56 -1.34 -14.39
CA SER A 128 0.01 -0.01 -14.13
C SER A 128 -0.56 1.04 -15.09
N GLY A 129 -1.06 2.14 -14.52
CA GLY A 129 -1.72 3.21 -15.27
C GLY A 129 -3.12 2.85 -15.80
N VAL A 130 -3.64 1.65 -15.52
CA VAL A 130 -5.00 1.21 -15.89
C VAL A 130 -5.93 1.22 -14.68
N ILE A 131 -5.51 0.58 -13.59
CA ILE A 131 -6.24 0.51 -12.33
C ILE A 131 -5.31 0.86 -11.16
N PRO A 132 -5.80 1.48 -10.08
CA PRO A 132 -5.02 1.71 -8.87
C PRO A 132 -4.55 0.40 -8.23
N GLN A 133 -3.29 0.39 -7.79
CA GLN A 133 -2.66 -0.74 -7.12
C GLN A 133 -2.14 -0.31 -5.76
N ILE A 134 -2.61 -0.95 -4.70
CA ILE A 134 -2.27 -0.63 -3.31
C ILE A 134 -1.66 -1.86 -2.64
N THR A 135 -0.53 -1.69 -1.97
CA THR A 135 0.10 -2.75 -1.18
C THR A 135 0.22 -2.33 0.28
N ALA A 136 -0.20 -3.18 1.20
CA ALA A 136 0.00 -3.01 2.64
C ALA A 136 0.79 -4.19 3.22
N VAL A 137 1.93 -3.89 3.83
CA VAL A 137 2.86 -4.88 4.41
C VAL A 137 2.59 -4.97 5.91
N PHE A 138 2.03 -6.08 6.37
CA PHE A 138 1.69 -6.32 7.77
C PHE A 138 2.69 -7.20 8.53
N GLY A 139 3.46 -7.97 7.80
CA GLY A 139 4.49 -8.84 8.33
C GLY A 139 5.70 -8.85 7.43
N THR A 140 6.22 -10.01 7.10
CA THR A 140 7.38 -10.12 6.23
C THR A 140 7.00 -9.87 4.76
N CYS A 141 7.83 -9.08 4.07
CA CYS A 141 7.81 -8.89 2.64
C CYS A 141 9.25 -9.06 2.12
N GLY A 142 9.66 -10.31 1.92
CA GLY A 142 11.06 -10.66 1.69
C GLY A 142 11.38 -11.18 0.29
N GLY A 143 12.63 -10.99 -0.14
CA GLY A 143 13.13 -11.50 -1.41
C GLY A 143 12.40 -10.92 -2.62
N GLY A 144 11.95 -11.78 -3.54
CA GLY A 144 11.17 -11.36 -4.70
C GLY A 144 9.88 -10.62 -4.37
N MET A 145 9.28 -10.92 -3.20
CA MET A 145 8.06 -10.22 -2.77
C MET A 145 8.28 -8.72 -2.56
N ALA A 146 9.49 -8.30 -2.19
CA ALA A 146 9.82 -6.90 -1.96
C ALA A 146 9.73 -6.01 -3.22
N LEU A 147 9.71 -6.60 -4.42
CA LEU A 147 9.49 -5.86 -5.66
C LEU A 147 8.01 -5.44 -5.84
N ILE A 148 7.08 -6.19 -5.27
CA ILE A 148 5.63 -5.93 -5.42
C ILE A 148 5.24 -4.55 -4.90
N PRO A 149 5.59 -4.13 -3.66
CA PRO A 149 5.30 -2.78 -3.19
C PRO A 149 5.93 -1.68 -4.07
N ALA A 150 7.12 -1.93 -4.61
CA ALA A 150 7.80 -0.96 -5.48
C ALA A 150 7.15 -0.82 -6.87
N MET A 151 6.29 -1.76 -7.26
CA MET A 151 5.56 -1.76 -8.53
C MET A 151 4.10 -1.29 -8.38
N THR A 152 3.60 -1.14 -7.17
CA THR A 152 2.26 -0.60 -6.89
C THR A 152 2.29 0.92 -6.74
N ASP A 153 1.14 1.58 -6.86
CA ASP A 153 1.03 3.03 -6.81
C ASP A 153 1.18 3.56 -5.38
N PHE A 154 0.70 2.80 -4.39
CA PHE A 154 0.75 3.18 -2.99
C PHE A 154 1.23 2.01 -2.12
N THR A 155 2.10 2.31 -1.16
CA THR A 155 2.67 1.35 -0.22
C THR A 155 2.42 1.77 1.22
N PHE A 156 1.75 0.90 1.96
CA PHE A 156 1.52 1.03 3.40
C PHE A 156 2.34 -0.01 4.17
N MET A 157 2.75 0.31 5.39
CA MET A 157 3.54 -0.63 6.17
C MET A 157 3.20 -0.56 7.66
N GLU A 158 2.98 -1.72 8.28
CA GLU A 158 2.77 -1.80 9.73
C GLU A 158 4.08 -1.49 10.46
N SER A 159 4.01 -0.57 11.45
CA SER A 159 5.19 0.05 12.04
C SER A 159 6.07 -0.90 12.86
N LYS A 160 5.50 -1.95 13.49
CA LYS A 160 6.23 -2.84 14.41
C LYS A 160 6.69 -4.13 13.74
N ASN A 161 5.76 -4.79 13.03
CA ASN A 161 5.97 -6.13 12.49
C ASN A 161 6.28 -6.12 10.99
N GLY A 162 5.94 -5.04 10.30
CA GLY A 162 6.22 -4.87 8.88
C GLY A 162 7.73 -4.92 8.61
N LYS A 163 8.14 -5.78 7.68
CA LYS A 163 9.55 -5.92 7.24
C LYS A 163 9.61 -6.04 5.73
N LEU A 164 10.25 -5.07 5.10
CA LEU A 164 10.38 -4.99 3.64
C LEU A 164 11.86 -5.02 3.25
N PHE A 165 12.29 -6.07 2.55
CA PHE A 165 13.68 -6.26 2.16
C PHE A 165 13.84 -7.23 0.99
N VAL A 166 14.75 -6.95 0.08
CA VAL A 166 15.23 -7.94 -0.90
C VAL A 166 16.21 -8.91 -0.23
N ASN A 167 17.20 -8.36 0.48
CA ASN A 167 18.13 -9.12 1.32
C ASN A 167 17.93 -8.69 2.77
N SER A 168 17.91 -9.67 3.68
CA SER A 168 17.84 -9.39 5.12
C SER A 168 18.93 -8.40 5.54
N PRO A 169 18.63 -7.41 6.41
CA PRO A 169 19.63 -6.49 6.94
C PRO A 169 20.87 -7.19 7.52
N ASN A 170 20.70 -8.39 8.10
CA ASN A 170 21.79 -9.20 8.64
C ASN A 170 22.65 -9.90 7.57
N ALA A 171 22.18 -9.96 6.33
CA ALA A 171 22.93 -10.52 5.21
C ALA A 171 23.73 -9.47 4.43
N LEU A 172 23.62 -8.20 4.79
CA LEU A 172 24.36 -7.11 4.17
C LEU A 172 25.75 -6.99 4.80
N ASP A 173 26.79 -6.88 3.98
CA ASP A 173 28.17 -6.72 4.45
C ASP A 173 28.30 -5.49 5.37
N GLY A 174 28.80 -5.72 6.56
CA GLY A 174 29.05 -4.67 7.57
C GLY A 174 27.79 -4.10 8.23
N ASN A 175 26.64 -4.71 8.05
CA ASN A 175 25.38 -4.35 8.70
C ASN A 175 24.80 -5.47 9.55
N HIS A 176 24.03 -5.08 10.55
CA HIS A 176 23.14 -5.92 11.37
C HIS A 176 21.92 -5.09 11.76
N VAL A 177 20.78 -5.75 12.05
CA VAL A 177 19.54 -5.10 12.51
C VAL A 177 19.80 -4.16 13.71
N SER A 178 20.69 -4.55 14.62
CA SER A 178 21.06 -3.71 15.76
C SER A 178 21.80 -2.42 15.41
N LYS A 179 22.39 -2.33 14.21
CA LYS A 179 23.08 -1.15 13.72
C LYS A 179 22.15 -0.30 12.85
N CYS A 180 21.48 -0.93 11.89
CA CYS A 180 20.50 -0.28 11.01
C CYS A 180 19.51 -1.34 10.51
N ASP A 181 18.25 -1.25 10.92
CA ASP A 181 17.18 -2.11 10.42
C ASP A 181 16.63 -1.56 9.12
N THR A 182 17.34 -1.78 8.03
CA THR A 182 16.95 -1.36 6.69
C THR A 182 15.64 -1.98 6.19
N ALA A 183 15.08 -2.95 6.92
CA ALA A 183 13.80 -3.57 6.61
C ALA A 183 12.63 -2.95 7.37
N SER A 184 12.89 -2.05 8.32
CA SER A 184 11.84 -1.43 9.15
C SER A 184 10.99 -0.43 8.38
N ALA A 185 9.77 -0.19 8.87
CA ALA A 185 8.88 0.82 8.32
C ALA A 185 9.48 2.22 8.37
N ASP A 186 10.19 2.57 9.46
CA ASP A 186 10.86 3.85 9.62
C ASP A 186 11.92 4.04 8.53
N PHE A 187 12.80 3.06 8.31
CA PHE A 187 13.83 3.17 7.27
C PHE A 187 13.21 3.27 5.87
N GLN A 188 12.21 2.44 5.59
CA GLN A 188 11.55 2.43 4.28
C GLN A 188 10.71 3.68 4.03
N GLY A 189 10.19 4.31 5.08
CA GLY A 189 9.45 5.57 5.01
C GLY A 189 10.36 6.78 4.97
N GLU A 190 11.31 6.92 5.92
CA GLU A 190 12.08 8.15 6.12
C GLU A 190 13.31 8.26 5.22
N GLU A 191 13.99 7.12 4.97
CA GLU A 191 15.28 7.11 4.25
C GLU A 191 15.13 6.62 2.79
N ALA A 192 14.34 5.56 2.57
CA ALA A 192 14.15 5.02 1.23
C ALA A 192 13.01 5.70 0.45
N GLY A 193 12.04 6.32 1.13
CA GLY A 193 10.90 7.00 0.51
C GLY A 193 9.97 6.07 -0.27
N LEU A 194 9.94 4.78 0.07
CA LEU A 194 9.08 3.81 -0.60
C LEU A 194 7.68 3.76 0.04
N VAL A 195 7.60 3.89 1.36
CA VAL A 195 6.35 3.77 2.12
C VAL A 195 5.62 5.11 2.15
N ASP A 196 4.36 5.11 1.73
CA ASP A 196 3.49 6.29 1.73
C ASP A 196 2.93 6.57 3.12
N PHE A 197 2.57 5.53 3.87
CA PHE A 197 2.06 5.65 5.22
C PHE A 197 2.50 4.47 6.08
N ALA A 198 3.01 4.74 7.27
CA ALA A 198 3.34 3.76 8.30
C ALA A 198 2.48 3.99 9.54
N GLY A 199 1.94 2.90 10.12
CA GLY A 199 1.05 2.97 11.28
C GLY A 199 0.68 1.60 11.82
N THR A 200 -0.31 1.56 12.66
CA THR A 200 -0.93 0.31 13.14
C THR A 200 -1.76 -0.34 12.02
N GLU A 201 -2.07 -1.63 12.16
CA GLU A 201 -2.90 -2.36 11.21
C GLU A 201 -4.27 -1.68 10.99
N GLU A 202 -4.92 -1.21 12.07
CA GLU A 202 -6.21 -0.51 12.02
C GLU A 202 -6.12 0.82 11.28
N GLU A 203 -5.09 1.62 11.58
CA GLU A 203 -4.85 2.90 10.89
C GLU A 203 -4.61 2.69 9.39
N ILE A 204 -3.80 1.70 9.02
CA ILE A 204 -3.51 1.37 7.62
C ILE A 204 -4.79 1.01 6.88
N LEU A 205 -5.61 0.10 7.42
CA LEU A 205 -6.87 -0.31 6.80
C LEU A 205 -7.83 0.87 6.66
N GLY A 206 -7.89 1.76 7.66
CA GLY A 206 -8.65 3.00 7.60
C GLY A 206 -8.15 3.94 6.52
N GLN A 207 -6.83 4.14 6.41
CA GLN A 207 -6.23 5.00 5.38
C GLN A 207 -6.42 4.44 3.96
N ILE A 208 -6.34 3.13 3.77
CA ILE A 208 -6.65 2.50 2.47
C ILE A 208 -8.11 2.75 2.08
N ARG A 209 -9.06 2.63 3.02
CA ARG A 209 -10.47 2.94 2.76
C ARG A 209 -10.67 4.40 2.34
N ASN A 210 -10.00 5.34 3.02
CA ASN A 210 -10.03 6.76 2.68
C ASN A 210 -9.45 6.99 1.28
N LEU A 211 -8.29 6.41 0.99
CA LEU A 211 -7.61 6.56 -0.30
C LEU A 211 -8.47 6.01 -1.45
N VAL A 212 -9.06 4.82 -1.30
CA VAL A 212 -9.95 4.23 -2.31
C VAL A 212 -11.16 5.13 -2.59
N SER A 213 -11.69 5.82 -1.57
CA SER A 213 -12.82 6.76 -1.75
C SER A 213 -12.42 8.04 -2.49
N MET A 214 -11.13 8.37 -2.57
CA MET A 214 -10.61 9.54 -3.27
C MET A 214 -10.14 9.23 -4.69
N LEU A 215 -9.70 7.99 -4.94
CA LEU A 215 -9.15 7.61 -6.25
C LEU A 215 -10.26 7.25 -7.25
N PRO A 216 -10.03 7.49 -8.57
CA PRO A 216 -10.87 6.90 -9.59
C PRO A 216 -10.73 5.37 -9.58
N ALA A 217 -11.77 4.64 -9.99
CA ALA A 217 -11.70 3.19 -10.06
C ALA A 217 -10.69 2.70 -11.12
N ASN A 218 -10.51 3.47 -12.20
CA ASN A 218 -9.61 3.17 -13.30
C ASN A 218 -9.26 4.45 -14.10
N ASN A 219 -8.43 4.34 -15.12
CA ASN A 219 -7.98 5.47 -15.93
C ASN A 219 -9.04 6.06 -16.89
N GLU A 220 -10.22 5.44 -16.99
CA GLU A 220 -11.37 5.96 -17.78
C GLU A 220 -12.44 6.56 -16.86
N ASP A 221 -12.29 6.45 -15.55
CA ASP A 221 -13.23 6.94 -14.55
C ASP A 221 -12.81 8.31 -14.01
N GLU A 222 -13.77 9.10 -13.55
CA GLU A 222 -13.53 10.40 -12.91
C GLU A 222 -13.57 10.25 -11.38
N ALA A 223 -12.55 10.75 -10.69
CA ALA A 223 -12.51 10.79 -9.24
C ALA A 223 -13.38 11.93 -8.71
N TYR A 224 -14.69 11.69 -8.71
CA TYR A 224 -15.71 12.66 -8.26
C TYR A 224 -16.67 12.02 -7.26
N THR A 225 -16.90 12.74 -6.17
CA THR A 225 -17.92 12.40 -5.17
C THR A 225 -18.88 13.57 -4.98
N GLU A 226 -20.10 13.32 -4.54
CA GLU A 226 -21.03 14.39 -4.21
C GLU A 226 -20.48 15.23 -3.05
N CYS A 227 -20.36 16.54 -3.26
CA CYS A 227 -19.85 17.46 -2.24
C CYS A 227 -20.97 17.90 -1.30
N GLU A 228 -20.83 17.57 -0.02
CA GLU A 228 -21.75 18.02 1.03
C GLU A 228 -21.20 19.20 1.85
N ASP A 229 -20.00 19.73 1.52
CA ASP A 229 -19.37 20.83 2.24
C ASP A 229 -19.98 22.19 1.86
N ASP A 230 -19.95 23.16 2.78
CA ASP A 230 -20.27 24.54 2.49
C ASP A 230 -19.12 25.22 1.75
N LEU A 231 -19.22 25.32 0.43
CA LEU A 231 -18.20 25.95 -0.42
C LEU A 231 -17.98 27.46 -0.12
N ASN A 232 -18.86 28.08 0.68
CA ASN A 232 -18.71 29.47 1.13
C ASN A 232 -18.16 29.57 2.55
N ARG A 233 -17.74 28.47 3.18
CA ARG A 233 -17.14 28.51 4.51
C ARG A 233 -15.87 29.34 4.51
N ALA A 234 -15.66 30.10 5.56
CA ALA A 234 -14.45 30.89 5.74
C ALA A 234 -13.34 29.98 6.30
N CYS A 235 -12.19 29.97 5.64
CA CYS A 235 -10.96 29.35 6.18
C CYS A 235 -10.29 30.37 7.11
N ALA A 236 -10.60 30.31 8.41
CA ALA A 236 -10.28 31.38 9.37
C ALA A 236 -8.76 31.57 9.61
N ASP A 237 -7.96 30.52 9.45
CA ASP A 237 -6.53 30.53 9.85
C ASP A 237 -5.54 30.43 8.68
N LEU A 238 -5.96 30.72 7.45
CA LEU A 238 -5.08 30.61 6.27
C LEU A 238 -3.76 31.38 6.42
N ALA A 239 -3.79 32.56 7.08
CA ALA A 239 -2.58 33.36 7.29
C ALA A 239 -1.59 32.70 8.26
N ASN A 240 -2.07 31.86 9.18
CA ASN A 240 -1.24 31.18 10.16
C ASN A 240 -0.75 29.81 9.67
N CYS A 241 -1.31 29.29 8.57
CA CYS A 241 -0.94 27.99 8.00
C CYS A 241 0.18 28.10 6.94
N ALA A 242 0.69 29.29 6.68
CA ALA A 242 1.67 29.52 5.60
C ALA A 242 3.00 28.78 5.80
N GLY A 243 3.33 28.37 7.03
CA GLY A 243 4.51 27.58 7.35
C GLY A 243 4.32 26.09 7.09
N ASP A 244 3.15 25.53 7.44
CA ASP A 244 2.77 24.15 7.15
C ASP A 244 1.63 24.10 6.13
N THR A 245 2.00 23.91 4.89
CA THR A 245 1.04 23.85 3.77
C THR A 245 0.17 22.60 3.77
N GLY A 246 0.51 21.55 4.52
CA GLY A 246 -0.37 20.40 4.74
C GLY A 246 -1.63 20.81 5.50
N ILE A 247 -1.50 21.64 6.54
CA ILE A 247 -2.65 22.21 7.28
C ILE A 247 -3.48 23.10 6.35
N LEU A 248 -2.83 23.93 5.54
CA LEU A 248 -3.49 24.77 4.56
C LEU A 248 -4.35 23.93 3.59
N LEU A 249 -3.76 22.89 3.00
CA LEU A 249 -4.44 22.01 2.04
C LEU A 249 -5.62 21.28 2.69
N SER A 250 -5.47 20.81 3.92
CA SER A 250 -6.56 20.18 4.67
C SER A 250 -7.71 21.16 4.94
N GLN A 251 -7.43 22.44 5.24
CA GLN A 251 -8.46 23.45 5.43
C GLN A 251 -9.17 23.85 4.13
N LEU A 252 -8.48 23.79 3.00
CA LEU A 252 -9.08 24.08 1.70
C LEU A 252 -9.95 22.94 1.17
N SER A 253 -9.61 21.72 1.56
CA SER A 253 -10.28 20.49 1.10
C SER A 253 -11.68 20.37 1.67
N ASP A 254 -12.61 19.81 0.89
CA ASP A 254 -13.98 19.52 1.29
C ASP A 254 -13.98 18.67 2.58
N ASN A 255 -14.71 19.13 3.59
CA ASN A 255 -14.79 18.47 4.91
C ASN A 255 -13.43 18.14 5.55
N GLY A 256 -12.34 18.77 5.11
CA GLY A 256 -11.01 18.50 5.59
C GLY A 256 -10.42 17.16 5.10
N ILE A 257 -10.98 16.56 4.05
CA ILE A 257 -10.48 15.31 3.46
C ILE A 257 -9.08 15.54 2.89
N TYR A 258 -8.11 14.82 3.44
CA TYR A 258 -6.70 15.03 3.13
C TYR A 258 -5.93 13.72 3.26
N PHE A 259 -5.15 13.39 2.25
CA PHE A 259 -4.25 12.24 2.28
C PHE A 259 -2.87 12.66 1.76
N GLU A 260 -1.89 12.78 2.67
CA GLU A 260 -0.50 13.07 2.34
C GLU A 260 0.23 11.77 2.02
N THR A 261 0.85 11.69 0.85
CA THR A 261 1.71 10.59 0.45
C THR A 261 3.14 10.87 0.92
N LYS A 262 3.85 9.84 1.40
CA LYS A 262 5.28 9.92 1.79
C LYS A 262 5.58 11.04 2.79
N ALA A 263 4.67 11.29 3.73
CA ALA A 263 4.79 12.36 4.72
C ALA A 263 6.07 12.27 5.58
N ALA A 264 6.67 11.08 5.71
CA ALA A 264 7.92 10.86 6.43
C ALA A 264 9.17 11.20 5.60
N TYR A 265 9.07 11.21 4.26
CA TYR A 265 10.18 11.43 3.33
C TYR A 265 10.12 12.82 2.69
N GLY A 266 11.26 13.51 2.64
CA GLY A 266 11.32 14.82 1.99
C GLY A 266 10.34 15.84 2.61
N LYS A 267 10.33 15.97 3.92
CA LYS A 267 9.34 16.70 4.73
C LYS A 267 9.16 18.19 4.36
N ASP A 268 10.03 18.73 3.53
CA ASP A 268 9.99 20.10 2.98
C ASP A 268 9.04 20.26 1.78
N VAL A 269 8.54 19.15 1.24
CA VAL A 269 7.53 19.14 0.17
C VAL A 269 6.35 18.29 0.61
N VAL A 270 5.15 18.84 0.47
CA VAL A 270 3.89 18.12 0.67
C VAL A 270 3.42 17.61 -0.68
N THR A 271 3.14 16.32 -0.77
CA THR A 271 2.42 15.70 -1.88
C THR A 271 1.17 15.05 -1.31
N ALA A 272 0.00 15.50 -1.75
CA ALA A 272 -1.26 15.07 -1.14
C ALA A 272 -2.40 14.99 -2.15
N PHE A 273 -3.42 14.21 -1.81
CA PHE A 273 -4.74 14.29 -2.42
C PHE A 273 -5.67 15.10 -1.52
N ILE A 274 -6.43 15.99 -2.14
CA ILE A 274 -7.49 16.78 -1.53
C ILE A 274 -8.75 16.69 -2.37
N GLN A 275 -9.88 17.09 -1.83
CA GLN A 275 -11.13 17.20 -2.60
C GLN A 275 -11.59 18.66 -2.69
N LEU A 276 -11.96 19.10 -3.88
CA LEU A 276 -12.50 20.44 -4.13
C LEU A 276 -13.82 20.31 -4.90
N ASN A 277 -14.92 20.64 -4.24
CA ASN A 277 -16.27 20.47 -4.78
C ASN A 277 -16.52 19.03 -5.28
N GLY A 278 -16.09 18.05 -4.51
CA GLY A 278 -16.23 16.64 -4.82
C GLY A 278 -15.18 16.06 -5.78
N ALA A 279 -14.41 16.89 -6.48
CA ALA A 279 -13.35 16.43 -7.38
C ALA A 279 -12.05 16.18 -6.61
N THR A 280 -11.45 15.02 -6.78
CA THR A 280 -10.13 14.72 -6.22
C THR A 280 -9.03 15.42 -7.01
N VAL A 281 -8.16 16.11 -6.29
CA VAL A 281 -7.06 16.91 -6.86
C VAL A 281 -5.75 16.50 -6.20
N GLY A 282 -4.72 16.22 -7.01
CA GLY A 282 -3.35 16.07 -6.54
C GLY A 282 -2.74 17.45 -6.24
N ALA A 283 -2.22 17.63 -5.04
CA ALA A 283 -1.60 18.88 -4.59
C ALA A 283 -0.11 18.67 -4.32
N VAL A 284 0.71 19.59 -4.79
CA VAL A 284 2.14 19.67 -4.47
C VAL A 284 2.43 21.06 -3.89
N ALA A 285 3.00 21.11 -2.69
CA ALA A 285 3.24 22.36 -2.00
C ALA A 285 4.56 22.32 -1.23
N ASN A 286 5.18 23.48 -1.07
CA ASN A 286 6.38 23.62 -0.23
C ASN A 286 5.97 23.79 1.24
N ARG A 287 6.70 23.13 2.14
CA ARG A 287 6.56 23.31 3.60
C ARG A 287 7.81 24.00 4.12
N SER A 288 7.65 25.13 4.79
CA SER A 288 8.78 25.92 5.34
C SER A 288 9.01 25.66 6.84
N GLU A 289 8.06 25.08 7.52
CA GLU A 289 8.14 24.74 8.94
C GLU A 289 7.82 23.25 9.12
N ILE A 290 8.75 22.53 9.77
CA ILE A 290 8.56 21.14 10.17
C ILE A 290 8.54 21.11 11.70
N TYR A 291 7.50 20.53 12.26
CA TYR A 291 7.36 20.36 13.71
C TYR A 291 8.01 19.05 14.14
N GLY A 292 8.90 19.11 15.11
CA GLY A 292 9.43 17.92 15.78
C GLY A 292 8.41 17.32 16.75
N GLU A 293 8.62 16.08 17.19
CA GLU A 293 7.78 15.42 18.20
C GLU A 293 7.70 16.19 19.52
N ASP A 294 8.69 17.02 19.81
CA ASP A 294 8.78 17.93 20.95
C ASP A 294 8.09 19.29 20.72
N GLY A 295 7.42 19.48 19.58
CA GLY A 295 6.78 20.74 19.20
C GLY A 295 7.75 21.83 18.78
N THR A 296 9.05 21.55 18.66
CA THR A 296 10.03 22.52 18.15
C THR A 296 9.90 22.65 16.64
N VAL A 297 9.91 23.89 16.15
CA VAL A 297 9.89 24.19 14.72
C VAL A 297 11.31 24.08 14.17
N LYS A 298 11.51 23.17 13.22
CA LYS A 298 12.72 23.13 12.40
C LYS A 298 12.42 23.89 11.11
N ALA A 299 13.02 25.06 10.92
CA ALA A 299 12.94 25.77 9.66
C ALA A 299 13.61 24.97 8.55
N VAL A 300 12.90 24.72 7.46
CA VAL A 300 13.48 24.08 6.29
C VAL A 300 14.20 25.13 5.45
N SER A 301 15.48 24.88 5.18
CA SER A 301 16.26 25.75 4.32
C SER A 301 15.90 25.52 2.85
N TYR A 302 15.37 26.54 2.20
CA TYR A 302 15.02 26.60 0.77
C TYR A 302 16.17 26.34 -0.23
N THR A 303 17.34 25.92 0.24
CA THR A 303 18.57 25.87 -0.56
C THR A 303 18.51 24.88 -1.72
N HIS A 304 17.70 23.82 -1.65
CA HIS A 304 17.66 22.85 -2.73
C HIS A 304 16.73 23.21 -3.90
N LEU A 305 15.62 23.89 -3.64
CA LEU A 305 14.68 24.29 -4.70
C LEU A 305 15.18 25.52 -5.49
N ARG A 306 15.89 26.44 -4.85
CA ARG A 306 16.49 27.59 -5.54
C ARG A 306 17.67 27.25 -6.45
N ALA A 307 18.39 26.17 -6.20
CA ALA A 307 19.54 25.77 -7.03
C ALA A 307 19.15 25.32 -8.45
N HIS A 308 17.91 24.86 -8.65
CA HIS A 308 17.41 24.48 -9.97
C HIS A 308 16.82 25.65 -10.77
N GLU A 309 16.30 26.68 -10.12
CA GLU A 309 15.73 27.85 -10.80
C GLU A 309 16.80 28.83 -11.30
N THR A 310 17.93 28.95 -10.60
CA THR A 310 19.01 29.88 -10.98
C THR A 310 19.87 29.38 -12.15
N GLY A 311 19.82 28.09 -12.47
CA GLY A 311 20.55 27.53 -13.62
C GLY A 311 19.89 27.77 -15.00
N ALA A 312 18.67 28.28 -15.03
CA ALA A 312 17.91 28.48 -16.26
C ALA A 312 17.99 29.93 -16.82
N TYR A 313 18.64 30.86 -16.10
CA TYR A 313 18.67 32.29 -16.45
C TYR A 313 20.06 32.94 -16.46
N LEU A 314 21.14 32.15 -16.59
CA LEU A 314 22.49 32.67 -16.81
C LEU A 314 23.03 32.23 -18.15
#